data_e8c300b58e7fe583e94d42db5bd0141d
#
_entry.id   e8c300b58e7fe583e94d42db5bd0141d
#
_cell.length_a   1.000
_cell.length_b   1.000
_cell.length_c   1.000
_cell.angle_alpha   90.00
_cell.angle_beta   90.00
_cell.angle_gamma   90.00
#
_symmetry.space_group_name_H-M   'P 1'
#
loop_
_entity.id
_entity.type
_entity.pdbx_description
1 polymer ?
#
loop_
_entity_poly.entity_id
_entity_poly.type
_entity_poly.pdbx_seq_one_letter_code
_entity_poly.pdbx_strand_id
1 'polypeptide(L)'
;MVLPKPGVQERILLHLRDYSDFSDAVEVPFSISQMGIANAVAIARSNVPRAIAGLKDQGLLIERQAHVTGVSRKRKAYFLTKPGIALAEDTWKRLRPFPLRCIIHGGDIISTSLGEIQNILPFSMRSVDVIRYLGDNGIIDIRSLSEDLIERDLSKHVEKQLVTSLGDLPRLRHFYGRQVELGMMADLLEAKDDPSLAVRTIHVAGIAGIGKTTVASKLIERFMHRRNILYHRCQDWEGARGFLDAVADWLASIGDGMLTDYLTSTPHPRPDDAAKTLADALSIAPSLIVIDDYHKVSDKILHQTIKAFALRIPKIDQDIGLVIFSRSHRVAIPTKDAEGNIISMPMVLTGLDVEASKHLLPAFEDLQ
;
A
#
# COMPACT_ATOMS: atom_id res chain seq x y z
N MET A 1 13.95 36.67 12.92
CA MET A 1 14.87 35.72 13.58
C MET A 1 14.87 34.47 12.71
N VAL A 2 16.02 34.09 12.14
CA VAL A 2 16.12 32.94 11.22
C VAL A 2 16.30 31.70 12.05
N LEU A 3 15.59 30.59 11.75
CA LEU A 3 15.77 29.30 12.41
C LEU A 3 17.23 28.87 12.23
N PRO A 4 17.96 28.58 13.31
CA PRO A 4 19.25 27.91 13.16
C PRO A 4 18.95 26.53 12.56
N LYS A 5 19.22 26.34 11.24
CA LYS A 5 19.01 25.05 10.58
C LYS A 5 19.80 23.99 11.35
N PRO A 6 19.15 22.94 11.87
CA PRO A 6 19.86 21.90 12.59
C PRO A 6 20.84 21.20 11.65
N GLY A 7 22.02 20.90 12.14
CA GLY A 7 23.06 20.21 11.41
C GLY A 7 22.62 18.83 10.95
N VAL A 8 23.38 18.21 10.04
CA VAL A 8 23.05 16.88 9.50
C VAL A 8 22.91 15.84 10.62
N GLN A 9 23.82 15.85 11.59
CA GLN A 9 23.78 14.93 12.72
C GLN A 9 22.54 15.14 13.61
N GLU A 10 22.17 16.38 13.89
CA GLU A 10 20.94 16.71 14.65
C GLU A 10 19.69 16.23 13.92
N ARG A 11 19.62 16.41 12.59
CA ARG A 11 18.50 15.91 11.79
C ARG A 11 18.41 14.38 11.81
N ILE A 12 19.56 13.66 11.79
CA ILE A 12 19.58 12.21 11.92
C ILE A 12 19.08 11.79 13.31
N LEU A 13 19.51 12.44 14.37
CA LEU A 13 19.04 12.16 15.73
C LEU A 13 17.52 12.37 15.87
N LEU A 14 17.01 13.49 15.37
CA LEU A 14 15.57 13.78 15.37
C LEU A 14 14.78 12.77 14.56
N HIS A 15 15.30 12.33 13.41
CA HIS A 15 14.67 11.32 12.61
C HIS A 15 14.61 9.96 13.31
N LEU A 16 15.72 9.51 13.87
CA LEU A 16 15.80 8.20 14.53
C LEU A 16 15.07 8.15 15.88
N ARG A 17 14.82 9.30 16.53
CA ARG A 17 14.01 9.38 17.74
C ARG A 17 12.62 8.81 17.53
N ASP A 18 12.01 9.10 16.37
CA ASP A 18 10.66 8.66 16.02
C ASP A 18 10.59 7.12 15.81
N TYR A 19 11.72 6.43 15.85
CA TYR A 19 11.85 4.97 15.68
C TYR A 19 12.49 4.28 16.89
N SER A 20 12.50 4.92 18.07
CA SER A 20 13.12 4.36 19.29
C SER A 20 12.52 3.02 19.72
N ASP A 21 11.22 2.80 19.44
CA ASP A 21 10.46 1.60 19.81
C ASP A 21 10.90 0.35 19.01
N PHE A 22 11.65 0.53 17.93
CA PHE A 22 12.16 -0.57 17.11
C PHE A 22 13.51 -1.12 17.55
N SER A 23 14.05 -0.66 18.68
CA SER A 23 15.39 -1.06 19.16
C SER A 23 15.56 -2.57 19.28
N ASP A 24 14.52 -3.29 19.70
CA ASP A 24 14.52 -4.75 19.91
C ASP A 24 13.76 -5.53 18.84
N ALA A 25 13.21 -4.85 17.83
CA ALA A 25 12.42 -5.48 16.77
C ALA A 25 13.30 -6.34 15.85
N VAL A 26 12.77 -7.49 15.44
CA VAL A 26 13.43 -8.42 14.47
C VAL A 26 13.35 -7.85 13.05
N GLU A 27 12.22 -7.26 12.72
CA GLU A 27 11.98 -6.55 11.47
C GLU A 27 11.85 -5.06 11.75
N VAL A 28 12.47 -4.25 10.91
CA VAL A 28 12.58 -2.80 11.13
C VAL A 28 12.21 -2.02 9.88
N PRO A 29 11.69 -0.78 10.07
CA PRO A 29 11.34 0.10 8.95
C PRO A 29 12.53 0.42 8.04
N PHE A 30 12.25 0.58 6.73
CA PHE A 30 13.24 1.04 5.76
C PHE A 30 13.85 2.40 6.16
N SER A 31 13.08 3.23 6.83
CA SER A 31 13.45 4.59 7.27
C SER A 31 14.69 4.64 8.14
N ILE A 32 14.99 3.59 8.91
CA ILE A 32 16.20 3.53 9.75
C ILE A 32 17.39 2.84 9.07
N SER A 33 17.27 2.47 7.80
CA SER A 33 18.37 2.06 6.96
C SER A 33 19.18 3.26 6.46
N GLN A 34 20.42 3.00 5.97
CA GLN A 34 21.26 4.08 5.41
C GLN A 34 20.56 4.90 4.32
N MET A 35 19.81 4.23 3.43
CA MET A 35 19.06 4.91 2.36
C MET A 35 17.83 5.65 2.90
N GLY A 36 17.12 5.05 3.85
CA GLY A 36 15.98 5.68 4.50
C GLY A 36 16.37 6.97 5.24
N ILE A 37 17.50 6.95 5.97
CA ILE A 37 18.07 8.14 6.63
C ILE A 37 18.44 9.20 5.59
N ALA A 38 19.14 8.83 4.49
CA ALA A 38 19.49 9.78 3.42
C ALA A 38 18.27 10.53 2.89
N ASN A 39 17.21 9.78 2.63
CA ASN A 39 15.94 10.32 2.12
C ASN A 39 15.27 11.22 3.15
N ALA A 40 15.17 10.80 4.41
CA ALA A 40 14.48 11.53 5.46
C ALA A 40 15.16 12.87 5.78
N VAL A 41 16.48 12.89 5.90
CA VAL A 41 17.22 14.12 6.27
C VAL A 41 17.68 14.93 5.05
N ALA A 42 17.29 14.53 3.84
CA ALA A 42 17.60 15.21 2.58
C ALA A 42 19.10 15.48 2.37
N ILE A 43 19.91 14.42 2.46
CA ILE A 43 21.35 14.48 2.15
C ILE A 43 21.73 13.43 1.12
N ALA A 44 22.82 13.68 0.37
CA ALA A 44 23.35 12.69 -0.55
C ALA A 44 23.71 11.40 0.20
N ARG A 45 23.36 10.24 -0.37
CA ARG A 45 23.63 8.91 0.21
C ARG A 45 25.10 8.73 0.61
N SER A 46 26.03 9.31 -0.16
CA SER A 46 27.47 9.27 0.08
C SER A 46 27.89 9.97 1.39
N ASN A 47 27.08 10.91 1.89
CA ASN A 47 27.39 11.66 3.10
C ASN A 47 26.87 10.97 4.38
N VAL A 48 25.93 10.04 4.25
CA VAL A 48 25.33 9.33 5.40
C VAL A 48 26.37 8.53 6.19
N PRO A 49 27.28 7.74 5.56
CA PRO A 49 28.27 6.98 6.31
C PRO A 49 29.15 7.86 7.21
N ARG A 50 29.58 9.02 6.72
CA ARG A 50 30.42 9.97 7.48
C ARG A 50 29.68 10.56 8.67
N ALA A 51 28.41 10.96 8.47
CA ALA A 51 27.58 11.51 9.53
C ALA A 51 27.27 10.46 10.62
N ILE A 52 26.97 9.22 10.21
CA ILE A 52 26.72 8.10 11.12
C ILE A 52 27.99 7.71 11.89
N ALA A 53 29.16 7.66 11.23
CA ALA A 53 30.41 7.36 11.90
C ALA A 53 30.67 8.35 13.05
N GLY A 54 30.51 9.66 12.81
CA GLY A 54 30.67 10.66 13.85
C GLY A 54 29.68 10.50 15.02
N LEU A 55 28.45 10.08 14.79
CA LEU A 55 27.47 9.80 15.86
C LEU A 55 27.79 8.49 16.61
N LYS A 56 28.31 7.48 15.92
CA LYS A 56 28.77 6.23 16.54
C LYS A 56 30.01 6.47 17.42
N ASP A 57 30.97 7.25 16.95
CA ASP A 57 32.21 7.60 17.72
C ASP A 57 31.87 8.37 19.01
N GLN A 58 30.78 9.14 19.00
CA GLN A 58 30.22 9.82 20.18
C GLN A 58 29.36 8.90 21.06
N GLY A 59 29.18 7.63 20.69
CA GLY A 59 28.36 6.68 21.44
C GLY A 59 26.84 6.98 21.38
N LEU A 60 26.37 7.78 20.41
CA LEU A 60 24.97 8.19 20.28
C LEU A 60 24.15 7.23 19.42
N LEU A 61 24.79 6.44 18.55
CA LEU A 61 24.17 5.47 17.65
C LEU A 61 24.79 4.08 17.77
N ILE A 62 23.97 3.06 17.59
CA ILE A 62 24.41 1.68 17.32
C ILE A 62 23.96 1.24 15.93
N GLU A 63 24.72 0.33 15.34
CA GLU A 63 24.44 -0.30 14.05
C GLU A 63 24.15 -1.79 14.28
N ARG A 64 23.08 -2.29 13.66
CA ARG A 64 22.71 -3.70 13.71
C ARG A 64 22.31 -4.19 12.32
N GLN A 65 22.59 -5.45 12.01
CA GLN A 65 22.02 -6.12 10.83
C GLN A 65 20.59 -6.56 11.17
N ALA A 66 19.59 -6.03 10.46
CA ALA A 66 18.19 -6.35 10.66
C ALA A 66 17.49 -6.69 9.36
N HIS A 67 16.37 -7.40 9.46
CA HIS A 67 15.43 -7.50 8.36
C HIS A 67 14.72 -6.17 8.21
N VAL A 68 14.84 -5.58 7.01
CA VAL A 68 14.19 -4.30 6.69
C VAL A 68 12.94 -4.60 5.89
N THR A 69 11.82 -4.05 6.31
CA THR A 69 10.52 -4.22 5.63
C THR A 69 10.66 -3.89 4.13
N GLY A 70 10.14 -4.79 3.29
CA GLY A 70 10.22 -4.66 1.84
C GLY A 70 11.58 -5.02 1.21
N VAL A 71 12.55 -5.56 1.98
CA VAL A 71 13.86 -5.94 1.46
C VAL A 71 14.18 -7.40 1.80
N SER A 72 14.49 -8.22 0.79
CA SER A 72 14.74 -9.66 0.94
C SER A 72 16.02 -10.02 1.71
N ARG A 73 16.96 -9.09 1.87
CA ARG A 73 18.25 -9.32 2.57
C ARG A 73 18.37 -8.40 3.77
N LYS A 74 19.04 -8.90 4.83
CA LYS A 74 19.39 -8.07 5.98
C LYS A 74 20.18 -6.84 5.53
N ARG A 75 19.88 -5.70 6.13
CA ARG A 75 20.54 -4.42 5.92
C ARG A 75 21.04 -3.86 7.24
N LYS A 76 21.99 -2.94 7.15
CA LYS A 76 22.40 -2.12 8.28
C LYS A 76 21.25 -1.20 8.67
N ALA A 77 20.83 -1.31 9.91
CA ALA A 77 19.85 -0.44 10.56
C ALA A 77 20.50 0.28 11.73
N TYR A 78 20.05 1.48 12.00
CA TYR A 78 20.69 2.40 12.95
C TYR A 78 19.70 2.79 14.03
N PHE A 79 20.14 2.69 15.29
CA PHE A 79 19.31 2.92 16.46
C PHE A 79 20.00 3.90 17.41
N LEU A 80 19.20 4.72 18.10
CA LEU A 80 19.70 5.61 19.13
C LEU A 80 20.09 4.79 20.37
N THR A 81 21.18 5.18 20.98
CA THR A 81 21.51 4.77 22.35
C THR A 81 20.76 5.63 23.37
N LYS A 82 20.78 5.27 24.66
CA LYS A 82 20.18 6.12 25.71
C LYS A 82 20.73 7.57 25.67
N PRO A 83 22.07 7.80 25.56
CA PRO A 83 22.60 9.15 25.34
C PRO A 83 22.12 9.79 24.04
N GLY A 84 21.97 9.01 22.96
CA GLY A 84 21.46 9.50 21.68
C GLY A 84 20.00 9.97 21.77
N ILE A 85 19.14 9.23 22.47
CA ILE A 85 17.75 9.62 22.75
C ILE A 85 17.73 10.93 23.58
N ALA A 86 18.51 11.01 24.64
CA ALA A 86 18.58 12.21 25.48
C ALA A 86 19.00 13.46 24.66
N LEU A 87 20.01 13.32 23.81
CA LEU A 87 20.46 14.43 22.95
C LEU A 87 19.42 14.79 21.88
N ALA A 88 18.72 13.80 21.32
CA ALA A 88 17.63 14.05 20.37
C ALA A 88 16.46 14.82 21.03
N GLU A 89 16.10 14.45 22.26
CA GLU A 89 15.09 15.16 23.06
C GLU A 89 15.51 16.58 23.42
N ASP A 90 16.75 16.81 23.82
CA ASP A 90 17.26 18.16 24.11
C ASP A 90 17.31 19.01 22.85
N THR A 91 17.69 18.42 21.72
CA THR A 91 17.65 19.09 20.41
C THR A 91 16.22 19.50 20.06
N TRP A 92 15.25 18.60 20.27
CA TRP A 92 13.84 18.90 20.02
C TRP A 92 13.30 19.98 20.95
N LYS A 93 13.58 19.93 22.26
CA LYS A 93 13.19 20.96 23.23
C LYS A 93 13.71 22.35 22.83
N ARG A 94 14.92 22.43 22.29
CA ARG A 94 15.53 23.68 21.80
C ARG A 94 14.84 24.19 20.54
N LEU A 95 14.42 23.32 19.63
CA LEU A 95 13.83 23.70 18.35
C LEU A 95 12.30 23.93 18.44
N ARG A 96 11.60 23.19 19.31
CA ARG A 96 10.16 23.21 19.47
C ARG A 96 9.53 24.61 19.59
N PRO A 97 10.09 25.56 20.40
CA PRO A 97 9.46 26.88 20.58
C PRO A 97 9.70 27.84 19.42
N PHE A 98 10.39 27.40 18.36
CA PHE A 98 10.79 28.29 17.28
C PHE A 98 9.56 28.79 16.49
N PRO A 99 9.40 30.14 16.29
CA PRO A 99 8.27 30.71 15.59
C PRO A 99 8.34 30.43 14.09
N LEU A 100 7.23 29.98 13.52
CA LEU A 100 7.02 29.72 12.10
C LEU A 100 5.82 30.50 11.57
N ARG A 101 5.80 30.72 10.26
CA ARG A 101 4.64 31.19 9.52
C ARG A 101 4.20 30.15 8.52
N CYS A 102 2.91 29.80 8.52
CA CYS A 102 2.33 28.81 7.62
C CYS A 102 1.37 29.50 6.66
N ILE A 103 1.55 29.27 5.36
CA ILE A 103 0.56 29.65 4.35
C ILE A 103 -0.39 28.46 4.19
N ILE A 104 -1.66 28.66 4.57
CA ILE A 104 -2.70 27.62 4.51
C ILE A 104 -3.48 27.68 3.19
N HIS A 105 -4.37 26.69 2.97
CA HIS A 105 -5.32 26.72 1.87
C HIS A 105 -6.18 27.98 1.96
N GLY A 106 -6.21 28.78 0.89
CA GLY A 106 -6.84 30.12 0.89
C GLY A 106 -5.84 31.27 0.87
N GLY A 107 -4.55 31.01 1.15
CA GLY A 107 -3.49 32.04 1.10
C GLY A 107 -3.28 32.79 2.41
N ASP A 108 -4.05 32.50 3.45
CA ASP A 108 -3.90 33.11 4.78
C ASP A 108 -2.59 32.67 5.44
N ILE A 109 -1.98 33.57 6.19
CA ILE A 109 -0.73 33.31 6.93
C ILE A 109 -1.04 33.17 8.41
N ILE A 110 -0.77 31.98 8.95
CA ILE A 110 -0.90 31.69 10.38
C ILE A 110 0.49 31.66 11.02
N SER A 111 0.63 32.34 12.17
CA SER A 111 1.83 32.24 13.00
C SER A 111 1.68 31.11 14.03
N THR A 112 2.69 30.26 14.13
CA THR A 112 2.73 29.12 15.05
C THR A 112 4.17 28.84 15.50
N SER A 113 4.38 27.77 16.24
CA SER A 113 5.73 27.27 16.57
C SER A 113 6.00 25.91 15.91
N LEU A 114 7.28 25.53 15.82
CA LEU A 114 7.68 24.22 15.27
C LEU A 114 7.02 23.07 16.03
N GLY A 115 6.76 23.22 17.32
CA GLY A 115 6.11 22.20 18.14
C GLY A 115 4.59 22.16 18.01
N GLU A 116 3.97 23.24 17.55
CA GLU A 116 2.51 23.36 17.46
C GLU A 116 1.98 23.24 16.03
N ILE A 117 2.87 23.23 15.05
CA ILE A 117 2.49 23.18 13.63
C ILE A 117 1.60 21.97 13.31
N GLN A 118 1.78 20.86 14.02
CA GLN A 118 0.97 19.64 13.86
C GLN A 118 -0.54 19.89 14.08
N ASN A 119 -0.88 20.86 14.91
CA ASN A 119 -2.29 21.22 15.19
C ASN A 119 -2.94 21.99 14.03
N ILE A 120 -2.13 22.49 13.08
CA ILE A 120 -2.59 23.31 11.96
C ILE A 120 -2.59 22.48 10.67
N LEU A 121 -1.70 21.48 10.58
CA LEU A 121 -1.57 20.64 9.41
C LEU A 121 -2.75 19.66 9.32
N PRO A 122 -3.36 19.51 8.14
CA PRO A 122 -4.44 18.53 7.92
C PRO A 122 -3.94 17.08 7.89
N PHE A 123 -2.63 16.88 8.01
CA PHE A 123 -1.96 15.57 8.00
C PHE A 123 -0.83 15.54 9.04
N SER A 124 -0.45 14.35 9.48
CA SER A 124 0.66 14.19 10.44
C SER A 124 2.01 14.30 9.73
N MET A 125 2.89 15.17 10.21
CA MET A 125 4.28 15.33 9.76
C MET A 125 5.25 15.08 10.89
N ARG A 126 6.35 14.40 10.60
CA ARG A 126 7.44 14.27 11.56
C ARG A 126 8.23 15.56 11.68
N SER A 127 8.84 15.79 12.83
CA SER A 127 9.62 16.99 13.12
C SER A 127 10.71 17.26 12.06
N VAL A 128 11.35 16.21 11.57
CA VAL A 128 12.40 16.31 10.54
C VAL A 128 11.84 16.74 9.17
N ASP A 129 10.64 16.31 8.84
CA ASP A 129 9.98 16.68 7.59
C ASP A 129 9.56 18.17 7.64
N VAL A 130 9.04 18.66 8.76
CA VAL A 130 8.75 20.08 8.97
C VAL A 130 10.01 20.94 8.80
N ILE A 131 11.12 20.53 9.40
CA ILE A 131 12.42 21.24 9.28
C ILE A 131 12.91 21.28 7.83
N ARG A 132 12.67 20.22 7.07
CA ARG A 132 13.07 20.11 5.67
C ARG A 132 12.35 21.11 4.78
N TYR A 133 11.06 21.29 4.99
CA TYR A 133 10.22 22.17 4.16
C TYR A 133 10.20 23.63 4.65
N LEU A 134 10.86 23.89 5.75
CA LEU A 134 11.00 25.25 6.24
C LEU A 134 11.91 26.04 5.30
N GLY A 135 11.35 27.03 4.65
CA GLY A 135 12.10 27.98 3.83
C GLY A 135 13.11 28.81 4.67
N ASP A 136 14.11 29.39 4.02
CA ASP A 136 15.12 30.23 4.68
C ASP A 136 14.52 31.46 5.40
N ASN A 137 13.31 31.85 5.01
CA ASN A 137 12.53 32.94 5.60
C ASN A 137 11.64 32.52 6.78
N GLY A 138 11.70 31.28 7.24
CA GLY A 138 10.86 30.74 8.31
C GLY A 138 9.39 30.56 7.93
N ILE A 139 9.11 30.42 6.63
CA ILE A 139 7.76 30.21 6.10
C ILE A 139 7.65 28.77 5.60
N ILE A 140 6.52 28.12 5.91
CA ILE A 140 6.09 26.84 5.33
C ILE A 140 4.85 27.10 4.49
N ASP A 141 4.90 26.80 3.21
CA ASP A 141 3.73 26.83 2.33
C ASP A 141 3.07 25.46 2.29
N ILE A 142 1.94 25.31 2.99
CA ILE A 142 1.22 24.03 3.08
C ILE A 142 0.65 23.60 1.72
N ARG A 143 0.40 24.53 0.81
CA ARG A 143 -0.14 24.25 -0.53
C ARG A 143 0.88 23.51 -1.41
N SER A 144 2.15 23.94 -1.32
CA SER A 144 3.25 23.24 -2.03
C SER A 144 3.64 21.93 -1.36
N LEU A 145 3.32 21.77 -0.06
CA LEU A 145 3.54 20.53 0.68
C LEU A 145 2.54 19.45 0.31
N SER A 146 1.31 19.83 -0.06
CA SER A 146 0.27 18.84 -0.38
C SER A 146 0.64 17.97 -1.59
N GLU A 147 1.25 18.54 -2.62
CA GLU A 147 1.68 17.79 -3.80
C GLU A 147 2.91 16.91 -3.50
N ASP A 148 3.97 17.47 -2.93
CA ASP A 148 5.23 16.76 -2.60
C ASP A 148 5.07 15.73 -1.47
N LEU A 149 4.16 15.96 -0.51
CA LEU A 149 3.91 15.04 0.59
C LEU A 149 2.88 13.98 0.21
N ILE A 150 1.92 14.29 -0.62
CA ILE A 150 1.03 13.29 -1.22
C ILE A 150 1.89 12.32 -2.05
N GLU A 151 2.78 12.79 -2.91
CA GLU A 151 3.71 11.92 -3.63
C GLU A 151 4.68 11.16 -2.72
N ARG A 152 5.13 11.76 -1.60
CA ARG A 152 6.08 11.14 -0.67
C ARG A 152 5.42 10.35 0.44
N ASP A 153 4.24 10.74 0.91
CA ASP A 153 3.42 9.95 1.81
C ASP A 153 2.83 8.74 1.08
N LEU A 154 2.48 8.84 -0.18
CA LEU A 154 2.18 7.69 -1.02
C LEU A 154 3.38 6.73 -1.13
N SER A 155 4.62 7.24 -1.08
CA SER A 155 5.83 6.39 -1.07
C SER A 155 6.34 6.00 0.33
N LYS A 156 5.90 6.66 1.42
CA LYS A 156 6.39 6.46 2.80
C LYS A 156 5.34 5.96 3.78
N HIS A 157 4.04 6.17 3.54
CA HIS A 157 2.95 5.62 4.34
C HIS A 157 2.53 4.21 3.89
N VAL A 158 3.40 3.50 3.22
CA VAL A 158 3.29 2.03 3.09
C VAL A 158 3.70 1.30 4.38
N GLU A 159 3.86 2.02 5.50
CA GLU A 159 3.62 1.47 6.85
C GLU A 159 2.22 1.84 7.39
N LYS A 160 1.30 2.30 6.58
CA LYS A 160 -0.12 2.06 6.82
C LYS A 160 -0.25 0.55 6.93
N GLN A 161 -0.71 0.05 8.06
CA GLN A 161 -1.13 -1.33 8.20
C GLN A 161 -1.94 -1.70 6.96
N LEU A 162 -1.36 -2.54 6.08
CA LEU A 162 -2.05 -2.95 4.87
C LEU A 162 -3.38 -3.56 5.30
N VAL A 163 -4.47 -3.00 4.83
CA VAL A 163 -5.80 -3.43 5.21
C VAL A 163 -6.16 -4.65 4.41
N THR A 164 -6.42 -5.73 5.12
CA THR A 164 -6.81 -7.00 4.51
C THR A 164 -8.22 -7.34 4.96
N SER A 165 -9.19 -7.22 4.04
CA SER A 165 -10.56 -7.67 4.21
C SER A 165 -10.73 -9.03 3.53
N LEU A 166 -10.81 -10.09 4.33
CA LEU A 166 -10.85 -11.48 3.85
C LEU A 166 -12.27 -12.07 3.83
N GLY A 167 -13.25 -11.39 4.42
CA GLY A 167 -14.61 -11.92 4.52
C GLY A 167 -14.63 -13.37 5.01
N ASP A 168 -15.26 -14.25 4.23
CA ASP A 168 -15.38 -15.71 4.47
C ASP A 168 -14.31 -16.55 3.72
N LEU A 169 -13.14 -15.96 3.40
CA LEU A 169 -12.05 -16.69 2.77
C LEU A 169 -11.59 -17.86 3.67
N PRO A 170 -11.61 -19.11 3.16
CA PRO A 170 -11.24 -20.25 3.96
C PRO A 170 -9.75 -20.25 4.30
N ARG A 171 -9.42 -20.57 5.55
CA ARG A 171 -8.02 -20.83 5.96
C ARG A 171 -7.59 -22.20 5.42
N LEU A 172 -6.57 -22.21 4.60
CA LEU A 172 -6.03 -23.44 4.04
C LEU A 172 -5.11 -24.14 5.04
N ARG A 173 -5.38 -25.43 5.31
CA ARG A 173 -4.45 -26.29 6.07
C ARG A 173 -3.38 -26.90 5.17
N HIS A 174 -3.76 -27.26 3.96
CA HIS A 174 -2.89 -27.90 2.97
C HIS A 174 -3.10 -27.29 1.60
N PHE A 175 -2.04 -27.21 0.81
CA PHE A 175 -2.06 -26.71 -0.56
C PHE A 175 -1.11 -27.53 -1.42
N TYR A 176 -1.64 -28.19 -2.44
CA TYR A 176 -0.88 -29.05 -3.33
C TYR A 176 -1.07 -28.62 -4.78
N GLY A 177 0.03 -28.62 -5.54
CA GLY A 177 0.02 -28.19 -6.93
C GLY A 177 -0.23 -26.70 -7.12
N ARG A 178 -0.56 -26.30 -8.34
CA ARG A 178 -0.93 -24.93 -8.74
C ARG A 178 0.18 -23.88 -8.65
N GLN A 179 1.44 -24.30 -8.43
CA GLN A 179 2.58 -23.37 -8.39
C GLN A 179 2.78 -22.64 -9.71
N VAL A 180 2.53 -23.34 -10.83
CA VAL A 180 2.66 -22.76 -12.17
C VAL A 180 1.61 -21.66 -12.36
N GLU A 181 0.33 -21.96 -12.09
CA GLU A 181 -0.75 -21.00 -12.25
C GLU A 181 -0.59 -19.80 -11.30
N LEU A 182 -0.19 -20.05 -10.04
CA LEU A 182 0.11 -18.97 -9.08
C LEU A 182 1.30 -18.13 -9.51
N GLY A 183 2.36 -18.77 -10.03
CA GLY A 183 3.53 -18.09 -10.59
C GLY A 183 3.12 -17.17 -11.74
N MET A 184 2.40 -17.70 -12.72
CA MET A 184 1.91 -16.93 -13.87
C MET A 184 1.03 -15.74 -13.45
N MET A 185 0.09 -15.95 -12.51
CA MET A 185 -0.74 -14.83 -12.01
C MET A 185 0.10 -13.76 -11.32
N ALA A 186 1.08 -14.16 -10.52
CA ALA A 186 1.94 -13.22 -9.82
C ALA A 186 2.82 -12.45 -10.80
N ASP A 187 3.41 -13.12 -11.78
CA ASP A 187 4.26 -12.48 -12.79
C ASP A 187 3.47 -11.47 -13.62
N LEU A 188 2.22 -11.79 -14.00
CA LEU A 188 1.32 -10.87 -14.68
C LEU A 188 0.97 -9.65 -13.84
N LEU A 189 0.70 -9.83 -12.54
CA LEU A 189 0.31 -8.74 -11.64
C LEU A 189 1.51 -7.87 -11.21
N GLU A 190 2.72 -8.45 -11.13
CA GLU A 190 3.91 -7.73 -10.69
C GLU A 190 4.66 -7.06 -11.85
N ALA A 191 4.70 -7.69 -13.04
CA ALA A 191 5.48 -7.28 -14.25
C ALA A 191 6.80 -6.57 -13.91
N LYS A 192 7.64 -7.26 -13.11
CA LYS A 192 8.83 -6.67 -12.45
C LYS A 192 9.86 -6.07 -13.40
N ASP A 193 9.97 -6.64 -14.60
CA ASP A 193 10.99 -6.26 -15.57
C ASP A 193 10.50 -5.14 -16.50
N ASP A 194 9.20 -5.05 -16.74
CA ASP A 194 8.58 -4.00 -17.55
C ASP A 194 7.14 -3.72 -17.08
N PRO A 195 6.92 -2.65 -16.30
CA PRO A 195 5.58 -2.27 -15.82
C PRO A 195 4.56 -2.02 -16.92
N SER A 196 5.00 -1.73 -18.15
CA SER A 196 4.10 -1.54 -19.31
C SER A 196 3.46 -2.85 -19.77
N LEU A 197 4.04 -3.99 -19.41
CA LEU A 197 3.53 -5.32 -19.71
C LEU A 197 2.65 -5.89 -18.59
N ALA A 198 2.44 -5.15 -17.50
CA ALA A 198 1.61 -5.59 -16.38
C ALA A 198 0.16 -5.77 -16.82
N VAL A 199 -0.31 -7.00 -16.82
CA VAL A 199 -1.73 -7.32 -16.98
C VAL A 199 -2.38 -7.27 -15.61
N ARG A 200 -3.03 -6.16 -15.32
CA ARG A 200 -3.58 -5.87 -13.98
C ARG A 200 -4.95 -6.49 -13.73
N THR A 201 -5.57 -7.11 -14.74
CA THR A 201 -6.84 -7.82 -14.60
C THR A 201 -6.70 -9.26 -15.06
N ILE A 202 -7.00 -10.22 -14.19
CA ILE A 202 -6.95 -11.66 -14.51
C ILE A 202 -8.35 -12.25 -14.28
N HIS A 203 -8.82 -13.01 -15.27
CA HIS A 203 -10.05 -13.78 -15.15
C HIS A 203 -9.75 -15.27 -15.12
N VAL A 204 -10.01 -15.92 -14.00
CA VAL A 204 -9.74 -17.34 -13.77
C VAL A 204 -11.04 -18.14 -13.86
N ALA A 205 -11.13 -19.00 -14.87
CA ALA A 205 -12.28 -19.90 -15.05
C ALA A 205 -11.92 -21.32 -14.63
N GLY A 206 -12.92 -22.08 -14.18
CA GLY A 206 -12.76 -23.49 -13.85
C GLY A 206 -14.03 -24.09 -13.23
N ILE A 207 -14.22 -25.39 -13.41
CA ILE A 207 -15.39 -26.12 -12.90
C ILE A 207 -15.54 -26.02 -11.37
N ALA A 208 -16.69 -26.38 -10.84
CA ALA A 208 -16.90 -26.46 -9.39
C ALA A 208 -15.93 -27.48 -8.78
N GLY A 209 -15.38 -27.17 -7.59
CA GLY A 209 -14.44 -28.05 -6.88
C GLY A 209 -13.01 -28.05 -7.41
N ILE A 210 -12.68 -27.36 -8.51
CA ILE A 210 -11.33 -27.36 -9.11
C ILE A 210 -10.24 -26.65 -8.25
N GLY A 211 -10.63 -25.96 -7.18
CA GLY A 211 -9.70 -25.27 -6.29
C GLY A 211 -9.55 -23.77 -6.56
N LYS A 212 -10.53 -23.08 -7.19
CA LYS A 212 -10.48 -21.64 -7.45
C LYS A 212 -10.29 -20.81 -6.17
N THR A 213 -11.10 -21.05 -5.16
CA THR A 213 -11.02 -20.36 -3.85
C THR A 213 -9.69 -20.67 -3.13
N THR A 214 -9.15 -21.89 -3.32
CA THR A 214 -7.84 -22.28 -2.78
C THR A 214 -6.71 -21.48 -3.45
N VAL A 215 -6.77 -21.32 -4.77
CA VAL A 215 -5.82 -20.47 -5.51
C VAL A 215 -5.97 -19.00 -5.11
N ALA A 216 -7.20 -18.50 -4.96
CA ALA A 216 -7.45 -17.13 -4.47
C ALA A 216 -6.79 -16.90 -3.11
N SER A 217 -6.95 -17.83 -2.15
CA SER A 217 -6.35 -17.75 -0.83
C SER A 217 -4.81 -17.68 -0.90
N LYS A 218 -4.18 -18.52 -1.73
CA LYS A 218 -2.71 -18.51 -1.90
C LYS A 218 -2.20 -17.27 -2.62
N LEU A 219 -2.94 -16.76 -3.58
CA LEU A 219 -2.62 -15.50 -4.24
C LEU A 219 -2.65 -14.34 -3.24
N ILE A 220 -3.69 -14.30 -2.40
CA ILE A 220 -3.83 -13.29 -1.35
C ILE A 220 -2.66 -13.37 -0.36
N GLU A 221 -2.30 -14.56 0.15
CA GLU A 221 -1.14 -14.75 1.04
C GLU A 221 0.16 -14.17 0.42
N ARG A 222 0.33 -14.26 -0.89
CA ARG A 222 1.53 -13.74 -1.58
C ARG A 222 1.57 -12.21 -1.62
N PHE A 223 0.41 -11.54 -1.70
CA PHE A 223 0.32 -10.09 -1.88
C PHE A 223 -0.06 -9.30 -0.62
N MET A 224 -0.58 -9.94 0.42
CA MET A 224 -1.10 -9.26 1.62
C MET A 224 -0.06 -8.44 2.40
N HIS A 225 1.24 -8.67 2.17
CA HIS A 225 2.32 -7.89 2.77
C HIS A 225 2.81 -6.73 1.90
N ARG A 226 2.19 -6.52 0.72
CA ARG A 226 2.61 -5.50 -0.26
C ARG A 226 1.47 -4.64 -0.77
N ARG A 227 0.22 -5.15 -0.71
CA ARG A 227 -0.98 -4.48 -1.22
C ARG A 227 -2.09 -4.55 -0.18
N ASN A 228 -2.95 -3.56 -0.18
CA ASN A 228 -4.25 -3.68 0.47
C ASN A 228 -5.06 -4.75 -0.24
N ILE A 229 -5.75 -5.61 0.51
CA ILE A 229 -6.48 -6.74 -0.05
C ILE A 229 -7.97 -6.57 0.23
N LEU A 230 -8.76 -6.68 -0.82
CA LEU A 230 -10.18 -6.97 -0.73
C LEU A 230 -10.46 -8.33 -1.33
N TYR A 231 -10.92 -9.29 -0.53
CA TYR A 231 -11.54 -10.51 -1.01
C TYR A 231 -13.06 -10.38 -0.88
N HIS A 232 -13.74 -10.50 -2.00
CA HIS A 232 -15.20 -10.44 -2.07
C HIS A 232 -15.78 -11.68 -2.72
N ARG A 233 -16.65 -12.39 -2.00
CA ARG A 233 -17.32 -13.59 -2.48
C ARG A 233 -18.74 -13.26 -2.88
N CYS A 234 -19.04 -13.31 -4.19
CA CYS A 234 -20.32 -12.98 -4.72
C CYS A 234 -21.44 -13.93 -4.26
N GLN A 235 -22.61 -13.38 -4.01
CA GLN A 235 -23.83 -14.10 -3.66
C GLN A 235 -24.89 -13.99 -4.78
N ASP A 236 -25.81 -14.97 -4.83
CA ASP A 236 -26.83 -15.04 -5.88
C ASP A 236 -27.83 -13.85 -5.84
N TRP A 237 -28.00 -13.21 -4.69
CA TRP A 237 -28.88 -12.06 -4.46
C TRP A 237 -28.18 -10.71 -4.53
N GLU A 238 -26.88 -10.70 -4.81
CA GLU A 238 -26.08 -9.48 -4.75
C GLU A 238 -26.26 -8.64 -6.00
N GLY A 239 -26.60 -7.37 -5.78
CA GLY A 239 -26.65 -6.34 -6.82
C GLY A 239 -25.45 -5.40 -6.76
N ALA A 240 -25.36 -4.52 -7.75
CA ALA A 240 -24.29 -3.54 -7.89
C ALA A 240 -24.12 -2.69 -6.62
N ARG A 241 -25.21 -2.31 -5.96
CA ARG A 241 -25.14 -1.48 -4.74
C ARG A 241 -24.46 -2.22 -3.59
N GLY A 242 -24.85 -3.47 -3.32
CA GLY A 242 -24.25 -4.26 -2.23
C GLY A 242 -22.76 -4.47 -2.43
N PHE A 243 -22.32 -4.78 -3.64
CA PHE A 243 -20.92 -4.86 -4.00
C PHE A 243 -20.17 -3.54 -3.77
N LEU A 244 -20.72 -2.43 -4.27
CA LEU A 244 -20.09 -1.11 -4.14
C LEU A 244 -20.03 -0.65 -2.68
N ASP A 245 -21.04 -0.93 -1.87
CA ASP A 245 -21.03 -0.64 -0.43
C ASP A 245 -19.91 -1.42 0.28
N ALA A 246 -19.73 -2.72 -0.01
CA ALA A 246 -18.64 -3.52 0.54
C ALA A 246 -17.24 -2.99 0.14
N VAL A 247 -17.10 -2.52 -1.10
CA VAL A 247 -15.86 -1.89 -1.57
C VAL A 247 -15.65 -0.54 -0.88
N ALA A 248 -16.70 0.26 -0.69
CA ALA A 248 -16.64 1.56 -0.02
C ALA A 248 -16.23 1.41 1.45
N ASP A 249 -16.78 0.44 2.16
CA ASP A 249 -16.42 0.14 3.57
C ASP A 249 -14.93 -0.26 3.68
N TRP A 250 -14.45 -1.07 2.73
CA TRP A 250 -13.04 -1.42 2.69
C TRP A 250 -12.15 -0.22 2.37
N LEU A 251 -12.50 0.63 1.38
CA LEU A 251 -11.78 1.86 1.06
C LEU A 251 -11.75 2.83 2.24
N ALA A 252 -12.86 2.98 2.95
CA ALA A 252 -12.93 3.78 4.17
C ALA A 252 -11.96 3.28 5.24
N SER A 253 -11.77 1.96 5.36
CA SER A 253 -10.77 1.37 6.27
C SER A 253 -9.32 1.64 5.86
N ILE A 254 -9.07 1.96 4.58
CA ILE A 254 -7.77 2.41 4.07
C ILE A 254 -7.60 3.93 4.26
N GLY A 255 -8.68 4.63 4.59
CA GLY A 255 -8.71 6.08 4.80
C GLY A 255 -9.24 6.88 3.61
N ASP A 256 -9.92 6.23 2.65
CA ASP A 256 -10.58 6.89 1.53
C ASP A 256 -12.11 6.82 1.68
N GLY A 257 -12.79 7.97 1.72
CA GLY A 257 -14.25 8.08 1.81
C GLY A 257 -14.94 8.43 0.49
N MET A 258 -14.20 8.59 -0.61
CA MET A 258 -14.73 9.13 -1.88
C MET A 258 -15.89 8.28 -2.44
N LEU A 259 -15.73 6.95 -2.41
CA LEU A 259 -16.80 6.05 -2.88
C LEU A 259 -17.99 6.07 -1.94
N THR A 260 -17.81 6.15 -0.63
CA THR A 260 -18.89 6.28 0.36
C THR A 260 -19.70 7.57 0.14
N ASP A 261 -19.02 8.70 -0.07
CA ASP A 261 -19.66 10.00 -0.32
C ASP A 261 -20.45 9.98 -1.64
N TYR A 262 -19.88 9.39 -2.69
CA TYR A 262 -20.54 9.22 -3.96
C TYR A 262 -21.81 8.35 -3.83
N LEU A 263 -21.74 7.21 -3.17
CA LEU A 263 -22.85 6.30 -2.97
C LEU A 263 -23.95 6.88 -2.07
N THR A 264 -23.59 7.72 -1.12
CA THR A 264 -24.54 8.42 -0.26
C THR A 264 -25.33 9.48 -1.05
N SER A 265 -24.67 10.19 -1.94
CA SER A 265 -25.29 11.23 -2.77
C SER A 265 -26.03 10.65 -4.01
N THR A 266 -25.72 9.40 -4.39
CA THR A 266 -26.22 8.77 -5.62
C THR A 266 -26.82 7.39 -5.32
N PRO A 267 -28.13 7.29 -4.98
CA PRO A 267 -28.79 6.01 -4.66
C PRO A 267 -28.75 4.99 -5.81
N HIS A 268 -28.75 5.46 -7.04
CA HIS A 268 -28.70 4.63 -8.26
C HIS A 268 -27.46 4.98 -9.09
N PRO A 269 -26.28 4.47 -8.72
CA PRO A 269 -25.03 4.80 -9.41
C PRO A 269 -25.02 4.26 -10.85
N ARG A 270 -24.57 5.11 -11.77
CA ARG A 270 -24.33 4.67 -13.16
C ARG A 270 -23.03 3.85 -13.19
N PRO A 271 -22.98 2.77 -13.99
CA PRO A 271 -21.80 1.90 -14.04
C PRO A 271 -20.49 2.62 -14.31
N ASP A 272 -20.49 3.56 -15.28
CA ASP A 272 -19.28 4.32 -15.64
C ASP A 272 -18.82 5.30 -14.56
N ASP A 273 -19.76 5.99 -13.90
CA ASP A 273 -19.45 6.95 -12.84
C ASP A 273 -18.95 6.21 -11.58
N ALA A 274 -19.60 5.11 -11.21
CA ALA A 274 -19.18 4.25 -10.11
C ALA A 274 -17.77 3.66 -10.36
N ALA A 275 -17.51 3.18 -11.57
CA ALA A 275 -16.21 2.65 -11.95
C ALA A 275 -15.12 3.72 -11.97
N LYS A 276 -15.46 4.96 -12.35
CA LYS A 276 -14.53 6.10 -12.28
C LYS A 276 -14.20 6.44 -10.84
N THR A 277 -15.21 6.63 -9.99
CA THR A 277 -15.00 6.94 -8.57
C THR A 277 -14.21 5.86 -7.86
N LEU A 278 -14.47 4.58 -8.17
CA LEU A 278 -13.67 3.46 -7.66
C LEU A 278 -12.22 3.52 -8.13
N ALA A 279 -11.96 3.84 -9.39
CA ALA A 279 -10.61 3.98 -9.92
C ALA A 279 -9.85 5.15 -9.27
N ASP A 280 -10.53 6.28 -9.10
CA ASP A 280 -9.98 7.47 -8.45
C ASP A 280 -9.64 7.18 -6.97
N ALA A 281 -10.54 6.51 -6.24
CA ALA A 281 -10.33 6.10 -4.84
C ALA A 281 -9.15 5.12 -4.68
N LEU A 282 -8.97 4.19 -5.61
CA LEU A 282 -7.87 3.22 -5.58
C LEU A 282 -6.51 3.82 -5.97
N SER A 283 -6.48 5.02 -6.57
CA SER A 283 -5.24 5.68 -6.97
C SER A 283 -4.33 6.07 -5.78
N ILE A 284 -4.82 5.93 -4.54
CA ILE A 284 -4.09 6.33 -3.33
C ILE A 284 -3.14 5.28 -2.75
N ALA A 285 -3.31 3.99 -3.06
CA ALA A 285 -2.48 2.94 -2.49
C ALA A 285 -2.48 1.64 -3.31
N PRO A 286 -1.36 0.89 -3.32
CA PRO A 286 -1.30 -0.43 -3.96
C PRO A 286 -2.39 -1.35 -3.42
N SER A 287 -3.15 -1.98 -4.31
CA SER A 287 -4.33 -2.74 -3.93
C SER A 287 -4.57 -3.96 -4.81
N LEU A 288 -5.09 -5.03 -4.23
CA LEU A 288 -5.52 -6.22 -4.95
C LEU A 288 -6.97 -6.54 -4.57
N ILE A 289 -7.85 -6.49 -5.56
CA ILE A 289 -9.25 -6.88 -5.42
C ILE A 289 -9.39 -8.28 -6.00
N VAL A 290 -9.88 -9.21 -5.19
CA VAL A 290 -10.17 -10.59 -5.57
C VAL A 290 -11.66 -10.84 -5.45
N ILE A 291 -12.31 -11.11 -6.57
CA ILE A 291 -13.74 -11.43 -6.63
C ILE A 291 -13.90 -12.92 -6.88
N ASP A 292 -14.51 -13.63 -5.95
CA ASP A 292 -14.76 -15.07 -6.08
C ASP A 292 -16.24 -15.37 -6.33
N ASP A 293 -16.52 -16.54 -6.88
CA ASP A 293 -17.86 -17.00 -7.25
C ASP A 293 -18.63 -16.03 -8.16
N TYR A 294 -17.93 -15.26 -8.99
CA TYR A 294 -18.54 -14.23 -9.87
C TYR A 294 -19.63 -14.75 -10.81
N HIS A 295 -19.66 -16.06 -11.10
CA HIS A 295 -20.73 -16.69 -11.89
C HIS A 295 -22.12 -16.61 -11.23
N LYS A 296 -22.21 -16.29 -9.95
CA LYS A 296 -23.46 -16.07 -9.22
C LYS A 296 -24.10 -14.72 -9.52
N VAL A 297 -23.32 -13.75 -9.96
CA VAL A 297 -23.82 -12.42 -10.28
C VAL A 297 -24.76 -12.49 -11.47
N SER A 298 -25.99 -12.02 -11.27
CA SER A 298 -27.02 -11.86 -12.32
C SER A 298 -27.31 -10.38 -12.66
N ASP A 299 -26.85 -9.45 -11.82
CA ASP A 299 -27.06 -8.02 -11.98
C ASP A 299 -26.26 -7.45 -13.15
N LYS A 300 -26.94 -6.93 -14.14
CA LYS A 300 -26.36 -6.32 -15.34
C LYS A 300 -25.57 -5.04 -15.01
N ILE A 301 -26.02 -4.28 -14.01
CA ILE A 301 -25.34 -3.04 -13.59
C ILE A 301 -23.99 -3.39 -12.97
N LEU A 302 -23.95 -4.42 -12.12
CA LEU A 302 -22.69 -4.89 -11.55
C LEU A 302 -21.72 -5.38 -12.64
N HIS A 303 -22.18 -6.17 -13.61
CA HIS A 303 -21.35 -6.59 -14.73
C HIS A 303 -20.77 -5.40 -15.53
N GLN A 304 -21.60 -4.38 -15.80
CA GLN A 304 -21.17 -3.17 -16.51
C GLN A 304 -20.17 -2.36 -15.68
N THR A 305 -20.38 -2.25 -14.36
CA THR A 305 -19.47 -1.55 -13.44
C THR A 305 -18.10 -2.22 -13.38
N ILE A 306 -18.06 -3.54 -13.21
CA ILE A 306 -16.79 -4.29 -13.19
C ILE A 306 -16.06 -4.19 -14.52
N LYS A 307 -16.79 -4.30 -15.65
CA LYS A 307 -16.21 -4.09 -16.98
C LYS A 307 -15.61 -2.69 -17.14
N ALA A 308 -16.37 -1.66 -16.78
CA ALA A 308 -15.92 -0.27 -16.87
C ALA A 308 -14.73 0.02 -15.96
N PHE A 309 -14.69 -0.61 -14.79
CA PHE A 309 -13.56 -0.53 -13.87
C PHE A 309 -12.31 -1.21 -14.45
N ALA A 310 -12.43 -2.44 -14.95
CA ALA A 310 -11.30 -3.16 -15.55
C ALA A 310 -10.65 -2.38 -16.71
N LEU A 311 -11.44 -1.65 -17.51
CA LEU A 311 -10.95 -0.78 -18.59
C LEU A 311 -10.18 0.45 -18.07
N ARG A 312 -10.37 0.84 -16.81
CA ARG A 312 -9.69 1.99 -16.18
C ARG A 312 -8.42 1.61 -15.45
N ILE A 313 -8.30 0.38 -14.95
CA ILE A 313 -7.14 -0.10 -14.17
C ILE A 313 -5.79 0.18 -14.87
N PRO A 314 -5.61 -0.08 -16.18
CA PRO A 314 -4.34 0.22 -16.86
C PRO A 314 -3.94 1.71 -16.88
N LYS A 315 -4.91 2.60 -16.65
CA LYS A 315 -4.72 4.07 -16.67
C LYS A 315 -4.43 4.64 -15.28
N ILE A 316 -4.44 3.81 -14.24
CA ILE A 316 -4.14 4.21 -12.86
C ILE A 316 -2.63 4.04 -12.64
N ASP A 317 -1.98 5.09 -12.13
CA ASP A 317 -0.54 5.08 -11.84
C ASP A 317 -0.15 4.20 -10.65
N GLN A 318 -1.12 3.70 -9.89
CA GLN A 318 -0.89 2.82 -8.75
C GLN A 318 -0.87 1.34 -9.15
N ASP A 319 -0.24 0.54 -8.31
CA ASP A 319 -0.17 -0.92 -8.45
C ASP A 319 -1.50 -1.56 -8.02
N ILE A 320 -2.47 -1.56 -8.94
CA ILE A 320 -3.81 -2.12 -8.73
C ILE A 320 -3.92 -3.44 -9.48
N GLY A 321 -4.39 -4.49 -8.77
CA GLY A 321 -4.74 -5.77 -9.36
C GLY A 321 -6.23 -6.09 -9.18
N LEU A 322 -6.84 -6.69 -10.21
CA LEU A 322 -8.19 -7.25 -10.17
C LEU A 322 -8.14 -8.72 -10.62
N VAL A 323 -8.54 -9.63 -9.74
CA VAL A 323 -8.61 -11.06 -10.07
C VAL A 323 -10.02 -11.57 -9.85
N ILE A 324 -10.61 -12.16 -10.89
CA ILE A 324 -11.99 -12.63 -10.87
C ILE A 324 -12.02 -14.14 -11.07
N PHE A 325 -12.61 -14.86 -10.13
CA PHE A 325 -12.81 -16.30 -10.21
C PHE A 325 -14.25 -16.64 -10.57
N SER A 326 -14.44 -17.49 -11.57
CA SER A 326 -15.76 -17.87 -12.11
C SER A 326 -15.81 -19.33 -12.52
N ARG A 327 -17.00 -19.91 -12.70
CA ARG A 327 -17.16 -21.26 -13.29
C ARG A 327 -17.04 -21.26 -14.80
N SER A 328 -17.26 -20.14 -15.45
CA SER A 328 -17.27 -20.06 -16.91
C SER A 328 -16.50 -18.83 -17.40
N HIS A 329 -16.05 -18.88 -18.66
CA HIS A 329 -15.39 -17.76 -19.34
C HIS A 329 -16.31 -16.58 -19.70
N ARG A 330 -17.59 -16.63 -19.31
CA ARG A 330 -18.59 -15.61 -19.69
C ARG A 330 -18.49 -14.31 -18.88
N VAL A 331 -17.34 -14.01 -18.32
CA VAL A 331 -17.12 -12.67 -17.79
C VAL A 331 -16.85 -11.75 -18.96
N ALA A 332 -17.73 -10.77 -19.14
CA ALA A 332 -17.70 -9.83 -20.27
C ALA A 332 -16.61 -8.76 -20.15
N ILE A 333 -15.44 -9.09 -19.59
CA ILE A 333 -14.27 -8.21 -19.58
C ILE A 333 -13.50 -8.45 -20.87
N PRO A 334 -13.34 -7.43 -21.72
CA PRO A 334 -12.59 -7.59 -22.96
C PRO A 334 -11.11 -7.85 -22.63
N THR A 335 -10.45 -8.67 -23.44
CA THR A 335 -9.01 -8.94 -23.33
C THR A 335 -8.17 -7.78 -23.85
N LYS A 336 -8.73 -6.97 -24.74
CA LYS A 336 -8.07 -5.81 -25.34
C LYS A 336 -9.00 -4.59 -25.33
N ASP A 337 -8.40 -3.40 -25.26
CA ASP A 337 -9.12 -2.13 -25.47
C ASP A 337 -9.31 -1.82 -26.97
N ALA A 338 -9.86 -0.63 -27.26
CA ALA A 338 -10.09 -0.18 -28.65
C ALA A 338 -8.77 0.08 -29.41
N GLU A 339 -7.70 0.38 -28.70
CA GLU A 339 -6.37 0.61 -29.24
C GLU A 339 -5.54 -0.68 -29.40
N GLY A 340 -6.08 -1.84 -28.92
CA GLY A 340 -5.45 -3.15 -29.03
C GLY A 340 -4.53 -3.51 -27.83
N ASN A 341 -4.44 -2.68 -26.80
CA ASN A 341 -3.68 -2.98 -25.60
C ASN A 341 -4.35 -4.09 -24.78
N ILE A 342 -3.55 -4.96 -24.18
CA ILE A 342 -4.05 -6.03 -23.31
C ILE A 342 -4.52 -5.42 -21.99
N ILE A 343 -5.80 -5.61 -21.67
CA ILE A 343 -6.41 -5.14 -20.43
C ILE A 343 -6.75 -6.26 -19.45
N SER A 344 -6.99 -7.48 -19.96
CA SER A 344 -7.22 -8.65 -19.10
C SER A 344 -6.66 -9.92 -19.72
N MET A 345 -6.29 -10.85 -18.84
CA MET A 345 -5.78 -12.18 -19.19
C MET A 345 -6.77 -13.26 -18.72
N PRO A 346 -7.39 -14.02 -19.63
CA PRO A 346 -8.17 -15.18 -19.26
C PRO A 346 -7.24 -16.36 -18.93
N MET A 347 -7.52 -17.04 -17.81
CA MET A 347 -6.84 -18.26 -17.39
C MET A 347 -7.86 -19.36 -17.11
N VAL A 348 -7.48 -20.61 -17.37
CA VAL A 348 -8.31 -21.79 -17.07
C VAL A 348 -7.60 -22.68 -16.07
N LEU A 349 -8.26 -22.96 -14.95
CA LEU A 349 -7.81 -24.01 -14.05
C LEU A 349 -8.34 -25.37 -14.56
N THR A 350 -7.42 -26.25 -14.90
CA THR A 350 -7.68 -27.64 -15.27
C THR A 350 -7.50 -28.57 -14.07
N GLY A 351 -7.60 -29.88 -14.21
CA GLY A 351 -7.29 -30.85 -13.16
C GLY A 351 -5.87 -30.68 -12.61
N LEU A 352 -5.64 -31.10 -11.37
CA LEU A 352 -4.29 -31.20 -10.83
C LEU A 352 -3.48 -32.24 -11.61
N ASP A 353 -2.17 -32.06 -11.68
CA ASP A 353 -1.28 -33.06 -12.18
C ASP A 353 -1.29 -34.33 -11.29
N VAL A 354 -0.75 -35.43 -11.80
CA VAL A 354 -0.75 -36.75 -11.13
C VAL A 354 0.00 -36.67 -9.79
N GLU A 355 1.12 -35.94 -9.74
CA GLU A 355 1.94 -35.85 -8.53
C GLU A 355 1.25 -35.04 -7.43
N ALA A 356 0.68 -33.88 -7.75
CA ALA A 356 -0.11 -33.09 -6.82
C ALA A 356 -1.36 -33.83 -6.33
N SER A 357 -1.99 -34.66 -7.20
CA SER A 357 -3.15 -35.48 -6.86
C SER A 357 -2.82 -36.59 -5.87
N LYS A 358 -1.64 -37.20 -5.96
CA LYS A 358 -1.18 -38.25 -5.01
C LYS A 358 -1.08 -37.67 -3.56
N HIS A 359 -0.71 -36.43 -3.40
CA HIS A 359 -0.62 -35.79 -2.10
C HIS A 359 -1.97 -35.41 -1.47
N LEU A 360 -3.04 -35.41 -2.25
CA LEU A 360 -4.40 -35.20 -1.73
C LEU A 360 -5.01 -36.48 -1.14
N LEU A 361 -4.66 -37.66 -1.69
CA LEU A 361 -5.24 -38.92 -1.28
C LEU A 361 -5.00 -39.28 0.20
N PRO A 362 -3.79 -39.18 0.77
CA PRO A 362 -3.54 -39.44 2.18
C PRO A 362 -4.30 -38.53 3.13
N ALA A 363 -4.54 -37.28 2.73
CA ALA A 363 -5.30 -36.32 3.55
C ALA A 363 -6.80 -36.66 3.65
N PHE A 364 -7.31 -37.55 2.79
CA PHE A 364 -8.68 -38.08 2.85
C PHE A 364 -8.75 -39.42 3.61
N GLU A 365 -7.68 -40.19 3.68
CA GLU A 365 -7.62 -41.46 4.43
C GLU A 365 -7.64 -41.21 5.96
N ASP A 366 -7.11 -40.09 6.43
CA ASP A 366 -7.12 -39.66 7.85
C ASP A 366 -8.49 -39.10 8.33
N LEU A 367 -9.48 -39.01 7.45
CA LEU A 367 -10.82 -38.49 7.74
C LEU A 367 -11.92 -39.57 7.81
N GLN A 368 -11.58 -40.86 7.67
CA GLN A 368 -12.45 -42.01 7.89
C GLN A 368 -12.20 -42.63 9.29
#